data_eaf47e8c76947cd3a621f09d39e20de6
#
_entry.id   eaf47e8c76947cd3a621f09d39e20de6
#
_cell.length_a   1.000
_cell.length_b   1.000
_cell.length_c   1.000
_cell.angle_alpha   90.00
_cell.angle_beta   90.00
_cell.angle_gamma   90.00
#
_symmetry.space_group_name_H-M   'P 1'
#
loop_
_entity.id
_entity.type
_entity.pdbx_description
1 polymer ?
#
loop_
_entity_poly.entity_id
_entity_poly.type
_entity_poly.pdbx_seq_one_letter_code
_entity_poly.pdbx_strand_id
1 'polypeptide(L)'
;MGHALHSYLSAKHQPVCTSDYVIFVAEVASTCNEALLMRHLLKKSSDKRERAYLINHFLDQFKGTVYRQTMFAEFERELGRMAEHGETLTANALDEKYLALNRLYFGPDMISDSQIALEWARIPHFYYNYYAFQYATGFSAAVALADRILRDGESAVADYKRFLSSGSSTDPISLLKIAGVDMSTPEPVNAALCVFGELIDELDELMR
;
A
#
# COMPACT_ATOMS: atom_id res chain seq x y z
N MET A 1 14.21 2.78 -7.78
CA MET A 1 15.29 3.55 -7.10
C MET A 1 15.18 3.46 -5.57
N GLY A 2 13.98 3.48 -4.96
CA GLY A 2 13.79 3.41 -3.52
C GLY A 2 14.40 2.16 -2.86
N HIS A 3 14.13 0.97 -3.37
CA HIS A 3 14.75 -0.27 -2.89
C HIS A 3 16.29 -0.23 -2.92
N ALA A 4 16.87 0.29 -4.02
CA ALA A 4 18.32 0.37 -4.14
C ALA A 4 18.94 1.30 -3.08
N LEU A 5 18.30 2.43 -2.79
CA LEU A 5 18.72 3.33 -1.72
C LEU A 5 18.55 2.71 -0.34
N HIS A 6 17.43 2.02 -0.09
CA HIS A 6 17.17 1.34 1.17
C HIS A 6 18.25 0.27 1.42
N SER A 7 18.48 -0.62 0.47
CA SER A 7 19.49 -1.67 0.59
C SER A 7 20.91 -1.09 0.76
N TYR A 8 21.24 -0.06 -0.01
CA TYR A 8 22.55 0.59 0.12
C TYR A 8 22.76 1.23 1.50
N LEU A 9 21.78 2.00 1.99
CA LEU A 9 21.89 2.68 3.27
C LEU A 9 21.88 1.69 4.43
N SER A 10 21.04 0.66 4.37
CA SER A 10 20.99 -0.40 5.36
C SER A 10 22.34 -1.16 5.43
N ALA A 11 22.83 -1.65 4.30
CA ALA A 11 24.12 -2.35 4.24
C ALA A 11 25.32 -1.50 4.68
N LYS A 12 25.24 -0.19 4.47
CA LYS A 12 26.29 0.76 4.85
C LYS A 12 26.35 1.00 6.36
N HIS A 13 25.20 0.97 7.05
CA HIS A 13 25.11 1.40 8.45
C HIS A 13 24.82 0.26 9.43
N GLN A 14 24.44 -0.92 8.93
CA GLN A 14 24.12 -2.06 9.76
C GLN A 14 25.17 -3.18 9.63
N PRO A 15 25.42 -3.94 10.70
CA PRO A 15 26.18 -5.18 10.61
C PRO A 15 25.44 -6.20 9.74
N VAL A 16 26.15 -7.16 9.17
CA VAL A 16 25.59 -8.15 8.22
C VAL A 16 24.34 -8.85 8.75
N CYS A 17 24.27 -9.13 10.04
CA CYS A 17 23.12 -9.82 10.67
C CYS A 17 21.84 -8.99 10.71
N THR A 18 21.89 -7.66 10.57
CA THR A 18 20.72 -6.77 10.58
C THR A 18 20.68 -5.86 9.36
N SER A 19 21.54 -6.06 8.37
CA SER A 19 21.58 -5.23 7.17
C SER A 19 20.42 -5.48 6.20
N ASP A 20 19.79 -6.63 6.30
CA ASP A 20 18.57 -6.92 5.55
C ASP A 20 17.33 -6.36 6.25
N TYR A 21 16.21 -6.27 5.55
CA TYR A 21 14.95 -5.75 6.10
C TYR A 21 13.75 -6.57 5.62
N VAL A 22 12.73 -6.64 6.47
CA VAL A 22 11.53 -7.44 6.20
C VAL A 22 10.62 -6.81 5.14
N ILE A 23 9.83 -7.66 4.48
CA ILE A 23 8.94 -7.25 3.39
C ILE A 23 7.93 -6.15 3.82
N PHE A 24 7.51 -6.13 5.08
CA PHE A 24 6.58 -5.13 5.62
C PHE A 24 7.05 -3.68 5.41
N VAL A 25 8.36 -3.43 5.43
CA VAL A 25 8.95 -2.09 5.23
C VAL A 25 9.61 -1.93 3.86
N ALA A 26 9.77 -3.00 3.10
CA ALA A 26 10.49 -2.98 1.82
C ALA A 26 9.85 -2.02 0.82
N GLU A 27 8.54 -2.11 0.64
CA GLU A 27 7.81 -1.30 -0.33
C GLU A 27 7.66 0.17 0.09
N VAL A 28 7.85 0.51 1.37
CA VAL A 28 7.74 1.89 1.85
C VAL A 28 8.74 2.80 1.14
N ALA A 29 9.96 2.33 0.91
CA ALA A 29 11.00 3.14 0.28
C ALA A 29 10.71 3.44 -1.20
N SER A 30 10.27 2.44 -1.99
CA SER A 30 9.92 2.62 -3.39
C SER A 30 8.68 3.49 -3.55
N THR A 31 7.62 3.17 -2.81
CA THR A 31 6.33 3.87 -2.88
C THR A 31 6.44 5.31 -2.36
N CYS A 32 7.24 5.58 -1.32
CA CYS A 32 7.49 6.95 -0.87
C CYS A 32 8.15 7.80 -1.97
N ASN A 33 9.13 7.25 -2.67
CA ASN A 33 9.75 7.96 -3.81
C ASN A 33 8.75 8.18 -4.96
N GLU A 34 7.88 7.22 -5.24
CA GLU A 34 6.83 7.36 -6.25
C GLU A 34 5.81 8.43 -5.86
N ALA A 35 5.37 8.45 -4.60
CA ALA A 35 4.47 9.47 -4.09
C ALA A 35 5.09 10.88 -4.14
N LEU A 36 6.36 11.03 -3.75
CA LEU A 36 7.08 12.29 -3.86
C LEU A 36 7.23 12.75 -5.32
N LEU A 37 7.56 11.82 -6.23
CA LEU A 37 7.63 12.11 -7.66
C LEU A 37 6.28 12.55 -8.21
N MET A 38 5.21 11.85 -7.86
CA MET A 38 3.86 12.19 -8.29
C MET A 38 3.45 13.59 -7.81
N ARG A 39 3.68 13.92 -6.54
CA ARG A 39 3.44 15.26 -6.00
C ARG A 39 4.27 16.34 -6.74
N HIS A 40 5.50 16.02 -7.08
CA HIS A 40 6.37 16.93 -7.86
C HIS A 40 5.84 17.16 -9.29
N LEU A 41 5.40 16.10 -9.98
CA LEU A 41 4.84 16.19 -11.33
C LEU A 41 3.53 16.98 -11.32
N LEU A 42 2.63 16.70 -10.39
CA LEU A 42 1.37 17.44 -10.20
C LEU A 42 1.62 18.93 -9.94
N LYS A 43 2.66 19.28 -9.18
CA LYS A 43 3.03 20.67 -8.93
C LYS A 43 3.54 21.37 -10.19
N LYS A 44 4.19 20.64 -11.11
CA LYS A 44 4.75 21.18 -12.35
C LYS A 44 3.74 21.23 -13.50
N SER A 45 2.78 20.32 -13.52
CA SER A 45 1.80 20.23 -14.60
C SER A 45 0.82 21.39 -14.54
N SER A 46 0.73 22.15 -15.63
CA SER A 46 -0.26 23.21 -15.84
C SER A 46 -1.30 22.83 -16.91
N ASP A 47 -1.06 21.78 -17.68
CA ASP A 47 -2.01 21.27 -18.66
C ASP A 47 -3.10 20.42 -17.98
N LYS A 48 -4.36 20.74 -18.27
CA LYS A 48 -5.52 20.07 -17.67
C LYS A 48 -5.56 18.56 -17.96
N ARG A 49 -5.19 18.14 -19.17
CA ARG A 49 -5.21 16.73 -19.57
C ARG A 49 -4.07 15.95 -18.95
N GLU A 50 -2.86 16.54 -18.95
CA GLU A 50 -1.70 15.94 -18.29
C GLU A 50 -1.97 15.76 -16.79
N ARG A 51 -2.54 16.78 -16.15
CA ARG A 51 -2.88 16.73 -14.73
C ARG A 51 -3.90 15.65 -14.41
N ALA A 52 -4.99 15.57 -15.20
CA ALA A 52 -6.00 14.51 -15.06
C ALA A 52 -5.40 13.11 -15.25
N TYR A 53 -4.50 12.95 -16.22
CA TYR A 53 -3.79 11.68 -16.44
C TYR A 53 -2.94 11.27 -15.22
N LEU A 54 -2.16 12.20 -14.67
CA LEU A 54 -1.32 11.96 -13.50
C LEU A 54 -2.16 11.57 -12.28
N ILE A 55 -3.26 12.30 -12.04
CA ILE A 55 -4.18 12.00 -10.94
C ILE A 55 -4.80 10.62 -11.12
N ASN A 56 -5.33 10.32 -12.30
CA ASN A 56 -5.93 9.01 -12.58
C ASN A 56 -4.92 7.87 -12.37
N HIS A 57 -3.67 8.06 -12.81
CA HIS A 57 -2.61 7.08 -12.59
C HIS A 57 -2.35 6.85 -11.08
N PHE A 58 -2.35 7.90 -10.28
CA PHE A 58 -2.14 7.77 -8.83
C PHE A 58 -3.35 7.12 -8.13
N LEU A 59 -4.57 7.45 -8.55
CA LEU A 59 -5.79 6.79 -8.07
C LEU A 59 -5.81 5.29 -8.41
N ASP A 60 -5.35 4.90 -9.59
CA ASP A 60 -5.19 3.49 -9.96
C ASP A 60 -4.19 2.74 -9.07
N GLN A 61 -3.11 3.40 -8.63
CA GLN A 61 -2.19 2.84 -7.64
C GLN A 61 -2.88 2.60 -6.29
N PHE A 62 -3.69 3.55 -5.79
CA PHE A 62 -4.51 3.37 -4.58
C PHE A 62 -5.47 2.19 -4.72
N LYS A 63 -6.20 2.13 -5.84
CA LYS A 63 -7.14 1.05 -6.14
C LYS A 63 -6.45 -0.32 -6.15
N GLY A 64 -5.33 -0.43 -6.86
CA GLY A 64 -4.59 -1.69 -7.01
C GLY A 64 -3.86 -2.14 -5.75
N THR A 65 -3.40 -1.19 -4.94
CA THR A 65 -2.50 -1.48 -3.80
C THR A 65 -3.24 -1.39 -2.46
N VAL A 66 -4.07 -0.37 -2.22
CA VAL A 66 -4.81 -0.28 -0.96
C VAL A 66 -6.07 -1.12 -1.00
N TYR A 67 -6.99 -0.81 -1.90
CA TYR A 67 -8.32 -1.45 -1.92
C TYR A 67 -8.23 -2.93 -2.30
N ARG A 68 -7.57 -3.25 -3.40
CA ARG A 68 -7.46 -4.63 -3.88
C ARG A 68 -6.69 -5.53 -2.93
N GLN A 69 -5.59 -5.05 -2.35
CA GLN A 69 -4.80 -5.87 -1.43
C GLN A 69 -5.48 -6.02 -0.07
N THR A 70 -6.26 -5.04 0.35
CA THR A 70 -7.12 -5.19 1.54
C THR A 70 -8.22 -6.23 1.30
N MET A 71 -8.85 -6.22 0.11
CA MET A 71 -9.80 -7.26 -0.28
C MET A 71 -9.16 -8.66 -0.24
N PHE A 72 -7.93 -8.79 -0.72
CA PHE A 72 -7.18 -10.05 -0.65
C PHE A 72 -6.89 -10.47 0.79
N ALA A 73 -6.49 -9.53 1.64
CA ALA A 73 -6.25 -9.80 3.05
C ALA A 73 -7.54 -10.21 3.80
N GLU A 74 -8.67 -9.61 3.46
CA GLU A 74 -9.97 -10.06 4.00
C GLU A 74 -10.33 -11.46 3.53
N PHE A 75 -10.07 -11.79 2.27
CA PHE A 75 -10.27 -13.14 1.77
C PHE A 75 -9.41 -14.16 2.54
N GLU A 76 -8.11 -13.88 2.73
CA GLU A 76 -7.23 -14.74 3.54
C GLU A 76 -7.76 -14.90 4.97
N ARG A 77 -8.22 -13.81 5.59
CA ARG A 77 -8.82 -13.85 6.94
C ARG A 77 -10.06 -14.72 6.99
N GLU A 78 -10.96 -14.62 6.00
CA GLU A 78 -12.17 -15.44 5.95
C GLU A 78 -11.82 -16.94 5.78
N LEU A 79 -10.84 -17.28 4.93
CA LEU A 79 -10.35 -18.65 4.80
C LEU A 79 -9.80 -19.18 6.12
N GLY A 80 -9.00 -18.39 6.83
CA GLY A 80 -8.50 -18.77 8.15
C GLY A 80 -9.62 -19.05 9.13
N ARG A 81 -10.64 -18.16 9.18
CA ARG A 81 -11.82 -18.33 10.05
C ARG A 81 -12.62 -19.59 9.70
N MET A 82 -12.87 -19.86 8.43
CA MET A 82 -13.56 -21.08 8.01
C MET A 82 -12.81 -22.32 8.47
N ALA A 83 -11.48 -22.36 8.28
CA ALA A 83 -10.65 -23.47 8.73
C ALA A 83 -10.67 -23.64 10.26
N GLU A 84 -10.58 -22.54 11.02
CA GLU A 84 -10.65 -22.56 12.50
C GLU A 84 -12.00 -23.08 13.02
N HIS A 85 -13.09 -22.81 12.31
CA HIS A 85 -14.42 -23.31 12.63
C HIS A 85 -14.69 -24.73 12.11
N GLY A 86 -13.71 -25.38 11.45
CA GLY A 86 -13.85 -26.73 10.90
C GLY A 86 -14.72 -26.80 9.64
N GLU A 87 -14.93 -25.67 8.96
CA GLU A 87 -15.65 -25.62 7.70
C GLU A 87 -14.79 -26.19 6.58
N THR A 88 -15.43 -26.86 5.61
CA THR A 88 -14.71 -27.42 4.46
C THR A 88 -14.43 -26.34 3.43
N LEU A 89 -13.16 -26.10 3.12
CA LEU A 89 -12.72 -25.17 2.07
C LEU A 89 -12.89 -25.82 0.70
N THR A 90 -14.11 -25.77 0.15
CA THR A 90 -14.40 -26.21 -1.21
C THR A 90 -14.21 -25.07 -2.22
N ALA A 91 -13.91 -25.38 -3.48
CA ALA A 91 -13.79 -24.37 -4.53
C ALA A 91 -15.04 -23.47 -4.59
N ASN A 92 -16.24 -24.05 -4.54
CA ASN A 92 -17.48 -23.27 -4.57
C ASN A 92 -17.61 -22.30 -3.39
N ALA A 93 -17.24 -22.71 -2.18
CA ALA A 93 -17.26 -21.83 -1.00
C ALA A 93 -16.25 -20.68 -1.13
N LEU A 94 -15.09 -20.95 -1.72
CA LEU A 94 -14.07 -19.93 -2.00
C LEU A 94 -14.54 -18.96 -3.09
N ASP A 95 -15.13 -19.46 -4.17
CA ASP A 95 -15.68 -18.65 -5.26
C ASP A 95 -16.77 -17.69 -4.75
N GLU A 96 -17.69 -18.19 -3.93
CA GLU A 96 -18.76 -17.38 -3.32
C GLU A 96 -18.19 -16.26 -2.44
N LYS A 97 -17.22 -16.59 -1.57
CA LYS A 97 -16.57 -15.62 -0.70
C LYS A 97 -15.81 -14.56 -1.51
N TYR A 98 -15.03 -14.98 -2.50
CA TYR A 98 -14.26 -14.05 -3.33
C TYR A 98 -15.16 -13.12 -4.14
N LEU A 99 -16.22 -13.65 -4.76
CA LEU A 99 -17.19 -12.86 -5.53
C LEU A 99 -17.92 -11.85 -4.63
N ALA A 100 -18.29 -12.24 -3.40
CA ALA A 100 -18.94 -11.35 -2.45
C ALA A 100 -18.03 -10.17 -2.08
N LEU A 101 -16.76 -10.44 -1.79
CA LEU A 101 -15.76 -9.40 -1.51
C LEU A 101 -15.52 -8.51 -2.75
N ASN A 102 -15.40 -9.10 -3.94
CA ASN A 102 -15.23 -8.34 -5.16
C ASN A 102 -16.37 -7.34 -5.36
N ARG A 103 -17.61 -7.78 -5.21
CA ARG A 103 -18.80 -6.90 -5.31
C ARG A 103 -18.82 -5.80 -4.24
N LEU A 104 -18.38 -6.12 -3.02
CA LEU A 104 -18.31 -5.15 -1.93
C LEU A 104 -17.31 -4.03 -2.24
N TYR A 105 -16.10 -4.40 -2.70
CA TYR A 105 -15.01 -3.44 -2.93
C TYR A 105 -15.16 -2.63 -4.22
N PHE A 106 -15.76 -3.19 -5.25
CA PHE A 106 -15.96 -2.51 -6.54
C PHE A 106 -17.30 -1.79 -6.67
N GLY A 107 -18.25 -2.09 -5.77
CA GLY A 107 -19.54 -1.43 -5.73
C GLY A 107 -20.54 -1.88 -6.81
N PRO A 108 -21.77 -1.34 -6.77
CA PRO A 108 -22.87 -1.78 -7.63
C PRO A 108 -22.73 -1.33 -9.10
N ASP A 109 -21.95 -0.28 -9.36
CA ASP A 109 -21.77 0.26 -10.71
C ASP A 109 -20.75 -0.54 -11.54
N MET A 110 -20.01 -1.46 -10.89
CA MET A 110 -19.08 -2.36 -11.55
C MET A 110 -19.72 -3.72 -11.84
N ILE A 111 -19.65 -4.17 -13.09
CA ILE A 111 -20.10 -5.51 -13.47
C ILE A 111 -19.06 -6.53 -12.99
N SER A 112 -19.39 -7.26 -11.92
CA SER A 112 -18.62 -8.41 -11.45
C SER A 112 -19.18 -9.66 -12.12
N ASP A 113 -18.54 -10.13 -13.20
CA ASP A 113 -18.95 -11.36 -13.87
C ASP A 113 -18.64 -12.62 -13.03
N SER A 114 -19.20 -13.76 -13.41
CA SER A 114 -19.02 -15.00 -12.66
C SER A 114 -17.58 -15.55 -12.75
N GLN A 115 -16.79 -15.13 -13.72
CA GLN A 115 -15.43 -15.62 -13.92
C GLN A 115 -14.47 -14.98 -12.88
N ILE A 116 -14.76 -13.76 -12.43
CA ILE A 116 -13.95 -13.11 -11.40
C ILE A 116 -13.96 -13.90 -10.07
N ALA A 117 -14.99 -14.71 -9.83
CA ALA A 117 -15.04 -15.58 -8.65
C ALA A 117 -13.86 -16.56 -8.56
N LEU A 118 -13.29 -16.93 -9.70
CA LEU A 118 -12.17 -17.88 -9.80
C LEU A 118 -10.79 -17.20 -9.67
N GLU A 119 -10.74 -15.86 -9.56
CA GLU A 119 -9.48 -15.14 -9.60
C GLU A 119 -8.53 -15.55 -8.46
N TRP A 120 -9.04 -15.88 -7.28
CA TRP A 120 -8.24 -16.32 -6.13
C TRP A 120 -7.30 -17.48 -6.47
N ALA A 121 -7.71 -18.40 -7.35
CA ALA A 121 -6.95 -19.58 -7.71
C ALA A 121 -5.62 -19.27 -8.42
N ARG A 122 -5.50 -18.10 -9.07
CA ARG A 122 -4.28 -17.67 -9.78
C ARG A 122 -3.40 -16.72 -8.97
N ILE A 123 -3.82 -16.34 -7.75
CA ILE A 123 -3.08 -15.38 -6.91
C ILE A 123 -2.06 -16.14 -6.04
N PRO A 124 -0.76 -16.11 -6.37
CA PRO A 124 0.23 -16.87 -5.63
C PRO A 124 0.41 -16.38 -4.19
N HIS A 125 0.07 -15.12 -3.90
CA HIS A 125 0.22 -14.51 -2.58
C HIS A 125 -0.60 -15.22 -1.49
N PHE A 126 -1.72 -15.84 -1.83
CA PHE A 126 -2.53 -16.61 -0.87
C PHE A 126 -1.83 -17.88 -0.35
N TYR A 127 -0.75 -18.29 -0.99
CA TYR A 127 0.10 -19.41 -0.53
C TYR A 127 1.25 -18.97 0.40
N TYR A 128 1.38 -17.65 0.66
CA TYR A 128 2.45 -17.09 1.49
C TYR A 128 1.98 -16.64 2.88
N ASN A 129 0.86 -17.17 3.36
CA ASN A 129 0.35 -16.99 4.73
C ASN A 129 0.27 -15.51 5.17
N TYR A 130 -0.84 -14.87 4.89
CA TYR A 130 -1.12 -13.47 5.22
C TYR A 130 -0.09 -12.47 4.63
N TYR A 131 0.24 -12.66 3.39
CA TYR A 131 1.21 -11.79 2.71
C TYR A 131 0.58 -10.50 2.17
N ALA A 132 -0.66 -10.56 1.65
CA ALA A 132 -1.25 -9.48 0.85
C ALA A 132 -1.45 -8.15 1.59
N PHE A 133 -1.76 -8.18 2.89
CA PHE A 133 -2.00 -6.95 3.67
C PHE A 133 -0.79 -6.00 3.69
N GLN A 134 0.42 -6.51 3.55
CA GLN A 134 1.66 -5.74 3.62
C GLN A 134 1.78 -4.70 2.52
N TYR A 135 1.15 -4.91 1.38
CA TYR A 135 1.09 -3.92 0.30
C TYR A 135 0.24 -2.70 0.70
N ALA A 136 -0.94 -2.93 1.28
CA ALA A 136 -1.83 -1.84 1.71
C ALA A 136 -1.22 -1.03 2.87
N THR A 137 -0.62 -1.70 3.85
CA THR A 137 0.05 -1.02 4.97
C THR A 137 1.29 -0.27 4.52
N GLY A 138 2.13 -0.88 3.67
CA GLY A 138 3.33 -0.26 3.11
C GLY A 138 3.02 0.98 2.27
N PHE A 139 2.00 0.90 1.41
CA PHE A 139 1.55 2.03 0.60
C PHE A 139 1.02 3.18 1.48
N SER A 140 0.17 2.87 2.46
CA SER A 140 -0.38 3.88 3.37
C SER A 140 0.73 4.58 4.17
N ALA A 141 1.68 3.81 4.71
CA ALA A 141 2.85 4.36 5.40
C ALA A 141 3.69 5.26 4.48
N ALA A 142 3.90 4.85 3.23
CA ALA A 142 4.68 5.60 2.26
C ALA A 142 4.04 6.93 1.86
N VAL A 143 2.71 6.96 1.66
CA VAL A 143 1.97 8.19 1.36
C VAL A 143 2.02 9.15 2.55
N ALA A 144 1.75 8.66 3.77
CA ALA A 144 1.84 9.47 4.99
C ALA A 144 3.25 10.04 5.20
N LEU A 145 4.28 9.24 4.91
CA LEU A 145 5.67 9.66 4.98
C LEU A 145 6.03 10.71 3.93
N ALA A 146 5.59 10.54 2.69
CA ALA A 146 5.79 11.52 1.62
C ALA A 146 5.14 12.87 1.97
N ASP A 147 3.92 12.86 2.50
CA ASP A 147 3.23 14.06 2.98
C ASP A 147 3.99 14.73 4.13
N ARG A 148 4.48 13.95 5.10
CA ARG A 148 5.32 14.47 6.18
C ARG A 148 6.59 15.11 5.66
N ILE A 149 7.29 14.48 4.71
CA ILE A 149 8.50 15.04 4.08
C ILE A 149 8.21 16.39 3.41
N LEU A 150 7.11 16.49 2.67
CA LEU A 150 6.72 17.72 1.97
C LEU A 150 6.31 18.84 2.94
N ARG A 151 5.71 18.51 4.08
CA ARG A 151 5.29 19.48 5.09
C ARG A 151 6.42 19.93 6.02
N ASP A 152 7.19 18.97 6.55
CA ASP A 152 8.15 19.20 7.63
C ASP A 152 9.60 19.37 7.13
N GLY A 153 9.86 19.12 5.85
CA GLY A 153 11.13 19.40 5.17
C GLY A 153 12.30 18.57 5.70
N GLU A 154 13.44 19.23 5.94
CA GLU A 154 14.71 18.56 6.25
C GLU A 154 14.69 17.65 7.46
N SER A 155 13.91 17.97 8.50
CA SER A 155 13.79 17.13 9.69
C SER A 155 13.17 15.78 9.38
N ALA A 156 12.10 15.77 8.59
CA ALA A 156 11.45 14.53 8.13
C ALA A 156 12.33 13.73 7.17
N VAL A 157 13.10 14.41 6.32
CA VAL A 157 14.10 13.76 5.46
C VAL A 157 15.19 13.08 6.28
N ALA A 158 15.66 13.72 7.37
CA ALA A 158 16.65 13.13 8.27
C ALA A 158 16.10 11.85 8.94
N ASP A 159 14.85 11.89 9.43
CA ASP A 159 14.15 10.76 10.02
C ASP A 159 13.99 9.62 9.01
N TYR A 160 13.58 9.94 7.79
CA TYR A 160 13.44 8.96 6.70
C TYR A 160 14.79 8.28 6.37
N LYS A 161 15.87 9.05 6.26
CA LYS A 161 17.21 8.49 6.05
C LYS A 161 17.66 7.59 7.20
N ARG A 162 17.31 7.92 8.44
CA ARG A 162 17.56 7.04 9.60
C ARG A 162 16.81 5.73 9.47
N PHE A 163 15.53 5.78 9.12
CA PHE A 163 14.73 4.59 8.83
C PHE A 163 15.38 3.72 7.76
N LEU A 164 15.74 4.27 6.60
CA LEU A 164 16.41 3.55 5.51
C LEU A 164 17.78 2.95 5.92
N SER A 165 18.41 3.50 6.94
CA SER A 165 19.71 3.05 7.46
C SER A 165 19.59 2.03 8.60
N SER A 166 18.37 1.66 9.00
CA SER A 166 18.15 0.86 10.22
C SER A 166 18.07 -0.65 9.97
N GLY A 167 17.92 -1.10 8.73
CA GLY A 167 17.80 -2.53 8.40
C GLY A 167 16.72 -3.22 9.23
N SER A 168 17.06 -4.34 9.86
CA SER A 168 16.22 -5.06 10.82
C SER A 168 16.70 -4.94 12.26
N SER A 169 17.23 -3.76 12.64
CA SER A 169 17.73 -3.51 14.00
C SER A 169 16.65 -3.52 15.08
N THR A 170 15.39 -3.37 14.69
CA THR A 170 14.22 -3.51 15.58
C THR A 170 13.02 -4.01 14.76
N ASP A 171 11.84 -4.17 15.41
CA ASP A 171 10.62 -4.60 14.72
C ASP A 171 10.12 -3.58 13.68
N PRO A 172 9.35 -4.02 12.68
CA PRO A 172 8.92 -3.16 11.55
C PRO A 172 8.12 -1.93 11.96
N ILE A 173 7.27 -2.04 12.99
CA ILE A 173 6.46 -0.92 13.47
C ILE A 173 7.36 0.14 14.11
N SER A 174 8.32 -0.29 14.95
CA SER A 174 9.31 0.59 15.56
C SER A 174 10.22 1.26 14.53
N LEU A 175 10.57 0.55 13.44
CA LEU A 175 11.31 1.12 12.31
C LEU A 175 10.54 2.28 11.65
N LEU A 176 9.26 2.09 11.38
CA LEU A 176 8.42 3.15 10.77
C LEU A 176 8.21 4.33 11.72
N LYS A 177 8.17 4.09 13.04
CA LYS A 177 8.14 5.18 14.04
C LYS A 177 9.39 6.07 14.00
N ILE A 178 10.55 5.54 13.61
CA ILE A 178 11.76 6.37 13.37
C ILE A 178 11.50 7.39 12.28
N ALA A 179 10.76 7.00 11.22
CA ALA A 179 10.34 7.90 10.16
C ALA A 179 9.13 8.77 10.53
N GLY A 180 8.59 8.63 11.75
CA GLY A 180 7.43 9.37 12.24
C GLY A 180 6.09 8.85 11.78
N VAL A 181 6.02 7.58 11.37
CA VAL A 181 4.79 6.89 10.94
C VAL A 181 4.48 5.76 11.90
N ASP A 182 3.38 5.84 12.64
CA ASP A 182 2.96 4.81 13.60
C ASP A 182 1.86 3.92 13.01
N MET A 183 2.27 2.79 12.42
CA MET A 183 1.33 1.81 11.86
C MET A 183 0.58 0.98 12.91
N SER A 184 0.79 1.20 14.20
CA SER A 184 -0.06 0.63 15.26
C SER A 184 -1.37 1.41 15.48
N THR A 185 -1.54 2.50 14.78
CA THR A 185 -2.71 3.39 14.83
C THR A 185 -3.34 3.55 13.44
N PRO A 186 -4.61 3.98 13.34
CA PRO A 186 -5.27 4.16 12.04
C PRO A 186 -4.80 5.42 11.26
N GLU A 187 -4.08 6.32 11.90
CA GLU A 187 -3.74 7.63 11.35
C GLU A 187 -3.02 7.58 9.99
N PRO A 188 -1.99 6.72 9.75
CA PRO A 188 -1.34 6.68 8.45
C PRO A 188 -2.26 6.19 7.32
N VAL A 189 -3.16 5.26 7.63
CA VAL A 189 -4.17 4.78 6.67
C VAL A 189 -5.18 5.88 6.37
N ASN A 190 -5.67 6.56 7.39
CA ASN A 190 -6.60 7.68 7.23
C ASN A 190 -5.96 8.83 6.44
N ALA A 191 -4.70 9.16 6.70
CA ALA A 191 -3.98 10.18 5.93
C ALA A 191 -3.87 9.80 4.44
N ALA A 192 -3.57 8.54 4.13
CA ALA A 192 -3.54 8.05 2.75
C ALA A 192 -4.92 8.12 2.09
N LEU A 193 -5.99 7.75 2.80
CA LEU A 193 -7.37 7.83 2.29
C LEU A 193 -7.86 9.28 2.10
N CYS A 194 -7.41 10.23 2.93
CA CYS A 194 -7.67 11.65 2.72
C CYS A 194 -7.05 12.14 1.40
N VAL A 195 -5.78 11.79 1.14
CA VAL A 195 -5.12 12.08 -0.15
C VAL A 195 -5.89 11.49 -1.33
N PHE A 196 -6.39 10.27 -1.19
CA PHE A 196 -7.21 9.62 -2.22
C PHE A 196 -8.50 10.39 -2.49
N GLY A 197 -9.22 10.82 -1.45
CA GLY A 197 -10.43 11.63 -1.57
C GLY A 197 -10.18 12.96 -2.26
N GLU A 198 -9.14 13.70 -1.84
CA GLU A 198 -8.74 14.97 -2.46
C GLU A 198 -8.44 14.82 -3.96
N LEU A 199 -7.78 13.73 -4.34
CA LEU A 199 -7.47 13.45 -5.75
C LEU A 199 -8.71 13.11 -6.58
N ILE A 200 -9.70 12.42 -6.00
CA ILE A 200 -10.99 12.16 -6.67
C ILE A 200 -11.72 13.47 -6.92
N ASP A 201 -11.83 14.33 -5.90
CA ASP A 201 -12.52 15.62 -6.01
C ASP A 201 -11.85 16.50 -7.08
N GLU A 202 -10.52 16.55 -7.09
CA GLU A 202 -9.77 17.29 -8.10
C GLU A 202 -9.98 16.71 -9.52
N LEU A 203 -9.99 15.38 -9.66
CA LEU A 203 -10.23 14.75 -10.96
C LEU A 203 -11.64 15.07 -11.48
N ASP A 204 -12.65 15.03 -10.61
CA ASP A 204 -14.03 15.39 -10.98
C ASP A 204 -14.12 16.85 -11.47
N GLU A 205 -13.45 17.78 -10.78
CA GLU A 205 -13.37 19.18 -11.23
C GLU A 205 -12.68 19.34 -12.58
N LEU A 206 -11.62 18.58 -12.81
CA LEU A 206 -10.89 18.60 -14.09
C LEU A 206 -11.70 17.98 -15.24
N MET A 207 -12.61 17.06 -14.96
CA MET A 207 -13.42 16.37 -15.98
C MET A 207 -14.69 17.12 -16.35
N ARG A 208 -15.10 18.11 -15.58
CA ARG A 208 -16.17 19.07 -15.91
C ARG A 208 -15.68 20.17 -16.87
#